data_b43ca8d206f23b0d43cad73ca5032c20
#
_entry.id   b43ca8d206f23b0d43cad73ca5032c20
#
_cell.length_a   1.000
_cell.length_b   1.000
_cell.length_c   1.000
_cell.angle_alpha   90.00
_cell.angle_beta   90.00
_cell.angle_gamma   90.00
#
_symmetry.space_group_name_H-M   'P 1'
#
loop_
_entity.id
_entity.type
_entity.pdbx_description
1 polymer ?
#
loop_
_entity_poly.entity_id
_entity_poly.type
_entity_poly.pdbx_seq_one_letter_code
_entity_poly.pdbx_strand_id
1 'polypeptide(L)'
;LHRVIAALDAGPVDCMGTSGGAVNLLALAAAYPDDIHRAVAHEAPIVAYLPDKDIALAVLRDMGETYRREGNGPAMARFIALVMYDGELTADYLDRPAPDPAMFGMSADDDGDRTNPLMRNMPSCNEYEVDVAALAAFGDRFVHAHGAESGEQLASRGGRSVAALLGVESVEFPSNHAGFLPPQPHQPGDPEGWAAKLREVLD
;
A
#
# COMPACT_ATOMS: atom_id res chain seq x y z
N LEU A 1 12.60 11.16 2.67
CA LEU A 1 11.60 12.16 2.27
C LEU A 1 11.90 13.52 2.90
N HIS A 2 11.96 13.65 4.23
CA HIS A 2 12.26 14.91 4.93
C HIS A 2 13.45 15.69 4.33
N ARG A 3 14.60 15.01 4.10
CA ARG A 3 15.78 15.66 3.50
C ARG A 3 15.55 16.18 2.07
N VAL A 4 14.66 15.53 1.32
CA VAL A 4 14.27 15.98 -0.05
C VAL A 4 13.44 17.26 0.07
N ILE A 5 12.44 17.27 0.95
CA ILE A 5 11.57 18.43 1.18
C ILE A 5 12.42 19.62 1.67
N ALA A 6 13.29 19.40 2.65
CA ALA A 6 14.19 20.42 3.14
C ALA A 6 15.11 20.98 2.03
N ALA A 7 15.58 20.14 1.11
CA ALA A 7 16.44 20.57 0.00
C ALA A 7 15.70 21.35 -1.09
N LEU A 8 14.37 21.23 -1.17
CA LEU A 8 13.55 22.03 -2.10
C LEU A 8 13.42 23.50 -1.65
N ASP A 9 13.60 23.77 -0.35
CA ASP A 9 13.49 25.11 0.27
C ASP A 9 12.19 25.86 -0.12
N ALA A 10 11.11 25.09 -0.27
CA ALA A 10 9.81 25.62 -0.73
C ALA A 10 8.76 25.75 0.40
N GLY A 11 9.17 25.44 1.65
CA GLY A 11 8.25 25.33 2.80
C GLY A 11 7.47 23.99 2.77
N PRO A 12 6.38 23.89 3.54
CA PRO A 12 5.55 22.69 3.55
C PRO A 12 4.98 22.35 2.16
N VAL A 13 4.95 21.06 1.83
CA VAL A 13 4.54 20.58 0.51
C VAL A 13 3.27 19.75 0.58
N ASP A 14 2.51 19.71 -0.52
CA ASP A 14 1.46 18.73 -0.70
C ASP A 14 2.07 17.38 -1.10
N CYS A 15 1.63 16.34 -0.43
CA CYS A 15 2.16 15.00 -0.61
C CYS A 15 1.07 14.00 -0.97
N MET A 16 1.38 13.12 -1.91
CA MET A 16 0.56 11.94 -2.19
C MET A 16 1.43 10.70 -2.13
N GLY A 17 0.95 9.68 -1.43
CA GLY A 17 1.55 8.35 -1.39
C GLY A 17 0.52 7.27 -1.67
N THR A 18 0.89 6.26 -2.46
CA THR A 18 0.06 5.07 -2.68
C THR A 18 0.80 3.83 -2.21
N SER A 19 0.07 2.81 -1.73
CA SER A 19 0.65 1.55 -1.27
C SER A 19 1.72 1.76 -0.19
N GLY A 20 2.91 1.18 -0.35
CA GLY A 20 4.06 1.42 0.53
C GLY A 20 4.47 2.90 0.61
N GLY A 21 4.20 3.70 -0.43
CA GLY A 21 4.36 5.15 -0.41
C GLY A 21 3.41 5.84 0.57
N ALA A 22 2.18 5.33 0.72
CA ALA A 22 1.23 5.80 1.71
C ALA A 22 1.73 5.54 3.14
N VAL A 23 2.31 4.37 3.40
CA VAL A 23 2.93 4.06 4.71
C VAL A 23 4.10 5.00 5.01
N ASN A 24 4.96 5.26 4.02
CA ASN A 24 6.05 6.22 4.16
C ASN A 24 5.54 7.64 4.44
N LEU A 25 4.38 8.01 3.88
CA LEU A 25 3.76 9.31 4.13
C LEU A 25 3.19 9.40 5.54
N LEU A 26 2.57 8.33 6.06
CA LEU A 26 2.13 8.25 7.46
C LEU A 26 3.32 8.43 8.42
N ALA A 27 4.43 7.74 8.15
CA ALA A 27 5.64 7.86 8.95
C ALA A 27 6.28 9.25 8.86
N LEU A 28 6.28 9.87 7.67
CA LEU A 28 6.77 11.23 7.48
C LEU A 28 5.91 12.22 8.27
N ALA A 29 4.59 12.11 8.19
CA ALA A 29 3.67 12.99 8.88
C ALA A 29 3.83 12.92 10.41
N ALA A 30 4.02 11.71 10.94
CA ALA A 30 4.25 11.52 12.37
C ALA A 30 5.58 12.12 12.85
N ALA A 31 6.66 11.99 12.05
CA ALA A 31 7.98 12.40 12.43
C ALA A 31 8.31 13.87 12.09
N TYR A 32 7.71 14.42 11.04
CA TYR A 32 8.01 15.76 10.50
C TYR A 32 6.72 16.46 10.02
N PRO A 33 5.79 16.77 10.94
CA PRO A 33 4.49 17.34 10.58
C PRO A 33 4.57 18.69 9.88
N ASP A 34 5.62 19.46 10.14
CA ASP A 34 5.83 20.79 9.55
C ASP A 34 6.29 20.73 8.08
N ASP A 35 6.72 19.57 7.60
CA ASP A 35 7.08 19.37 6.19
C ASP A 35 5.86 19.31 5.27
N ILE A 36 4.66 19.06 5.83
CA ILE A 36 3.47 18.70 5.07
C ILE A 36 2.41 19.80 5.20
N HIS A 37 2.01 20.37 4.05
CA HIS A 37 0.84 21.24 3.96
C HIS A 37 -0.44 20.39 3.92
N ARG A 38 -0.60 19.52 2.92
CA ARG A 38 -1.68 18.52 2.81
C ARG A 38 -1.12 17.16 2.40
N ALA A 39 -1.81 16.09 2.74
CA ALA A 39 -1.40 14.73 2.43
C ALA A 39 -2.55 13.84 1.98
N VAL A 40 -2.30 12.98 1.00
CA VAL A 40 -3.22 11.91 0.58
C VAL A 40 -2.50 10.57 0.69
N ALA A 41 -2.94 9.71 1.62
CA ALA A 41 -2.47 8.34 1.77
C ALA A 41 -3.47 7.38 1.12
N HIS A 42 -3.14 6.89 -0.08
CA HIS A 42 -3.99 5.99 -0.86
C HIS A 42 -3.57 4.54 -0.63
N GLU A 43 -4.51 3.75 -0.05
CA GLU A 43 -4.38 2.30 0.12
C GLU A 43 -3.08 1.84 0.77
N ALA A 44 -2.81 2.33 1.97
CA ALA A 44 -1.68 1.88 2.78
C ALA A 44 -1.89 0.40 3.18
N PRO A 45 -1.01 -0.54 2.79
CA PRO A 45 -1.21 -1.98 3.00
C PRO A 45 -0.86 -2.42 4.43
N ILE A 46 -1.32 -1.68 5.42
CA ILE A 46 -1.08 -1.97 6.83
C ILE A 46 -2.05 -3.06 7.29
N VAL A 47 -1.52 -4.18 7.76
CA VAL A 47 -2.35 -5.31 8.22
C VAL A 47 -2.58 -5.32 9.72
N ALA A 48 -1.85 -4.52 10.47
CA ALA A 48 -1.87 -4.51 11.93
C ALA A 48 -3.26 -4.30 12.55
N TYR A 49 -4.16 -3.66 11.82
CA TYR A 49 -5.52 -3.30 12.27
C TYR A 49 -6.63 -4.09 11.56
N LEU A 50 -6.27 -5.10 10.76
CA LEU A 50 -7.25 -5.96 10.08
C LEU A 50 -7.75 -7.08 11.02
N PRO A 51 -9.00 -7.55 10.85
CA PRO A 51 -9.53 -8.68 11.61
C PRO A 51 -8.72 -9.96 11.41
N ASP A 52 -8.23 -10.19 10.20
CA ASP A 52 -7.43 -11.33 9.76
C ASP A 52 -5.91 -11.10 9.83
N LYS A 53 -5.46 -10.14 10.63
CA LYS A 53 -4.04 -9.72 10.71
C LYS A 53 -3.07 -10.87 10.91
N ASP A 54 -3.41 -11.84 11.77
CA ASP A 54 -2.50 -12.94 12.08
C ASP A 54 -2.28 -13.86 10.87
N ILE A 55 -3.33 -14.09 10.09
CA ILE A 55 -3.24 -14.83 8.81
C ILE A 55 -2.49 -14.00 7.77
N ALA A 56 -2.81 -12.72 7.63
CA ALA A 56 -2.11 -11.83 6.70
C ALA A 56 -0.60 -11.78 7.00
N LEU A 57 -0.20 -11.65 8.25
CA LEU A 57 1.20 -11.71 8.66
C LEU A 57 1.85 -13.07 8.39
N ALA A 58 1.12 -14.18 8.54
CA ALA A 58 1.63 -15.50 8.20
C ALA A 58 1.89 -15.64 6.69
N VAL A 59 0.96 -15.15 5.86
CA VAL A 59 1.12 -15.12 4.38
C VAL A 59 2.32 -14.27 3.96
N LEU A 60 2.48 -13.10 4.56
CA LEU A 60 3.60 -12.19 4.27
C LEU A 60 4.94 -12.79 4.69
N ARG A 61 4.99 -13.50 5.82
CA ARG A 61 6.18 -14.23 6.26
C ARG A 61 6.54 -15.38 5.31
N ASP A 62 5.55 -16.19 4.91
CA ASP A 62 5.75 -17.29 3.94
C ASP A 62 6.31 -16.76 2.62
N MET A 63 5.79 -15.63 2.13
CA MET A 63 6.30 -14.96 0.95
C MET A 63 7.75 -14.48 1.12
N GLY A 64 8.10 -13.90 2.27
CA GLY A 64 9.47 -13.50 2.59
C GLY A 64 10.42 -14.70 2.70
N GLU A 65 9.96 -15.84 3.20
CA GLU A 65 10.71 -17.09 3.23
C GLU A 65 10.91 -17.68 1.82
N THR A 66 9.86 -17.63 1.01
CA THR A 66 9.94 -18.01 -0.42
C THR A 66 10.98 -17.15 -1.15
N TYR A 67 10.98 -15.82 -0.93
CA TYR A 67 12.00 -14.94 -1.51
C TYR A 67 13.42 -15.34 -1.14
N ARG A 68 13.65 -15.65 0.14
CA ARG A 68 14.97 -16.06 0.63
C ARG A 68 15.42 -17.41 0.07
N ARG A 69 14.51 -18.37 -0.08
CA ARG A 69 14.79 -19.75 -0.45
C ARG A 69 14.76 -20.00 -1.95
N GLU A 70 13.80 -19.38 -2.65
CA GLU A 70 13.45 -19.72 -4.04
C GLU A 70 13.66 -18.55 -5.03
N GLY A 71 13.96 -17.35 -4.50
CA GLY A 71 14.26 -16.21 -5.34
C GLY A 71 13.06 -15.30 -5.62
N ASN A 72 13.29 -14.37 -6.55
CA ASN A 72 12.36 -13.28 -6.82
C ASN A 72 11.07 -13.74 -7.51
N GLY A 73 11.16 -14.61 -8.52
CA GLY A 73 10.01 -15.03 -9.32
C GLY A 73 8.90 -15.69 -8.50
N PRO A 74 9.21 -16.78 -7.74
CA PRO A 74 8.22 -17.42 -6.86
C PRO A 74 7.61 -16.49 -5.80
N ALA A 75 8.43 -15.62 -5.20
CA ALA A 75 7.93 -14.66 -4.21
C ALA A 75 7.01 -13.60 -4.83
N MET A 76 7.36 -13.07 -5.99
CA MET A 76 6.53 -12.10 -6.73
C MET A 76 5.23 -12.72 -7.22
N ALA A 77 5.24 -13.98 -7.63
CA ALA A 77 4.00 -14.68 -8.00
C ALA A 77 3.03 -14.77 -6.81
N ARG A 78 3.53 -15.11 -5.62
CA ARG A 78 2.75 -15.09 -4.37
C ARG A 78 2.25 -13.68 -4.03
N PHE A 79 3.11 -12.66 -4.21
CA PHE A 79 2.71 -11.26 -4.01
C PHE A 79 1.56 -10.86 -4.93
N ILE A 80 1.65 -11.15 -6.23
CA ILE A 80 0.59 -10.81 -7.19
C ILE A 80 -0.71 -11.55 -6.83
N ALA A 81 -0.63 -12.83 -6.48
CA ALA A 81 -1.80 -13.59 -6.04
C ALA A 81 -2.45 -13.00 -4.78
N LEU A 82 -1.64 -12.50 -3.83
CA LEU A 82 -2.14 -11.85 -2.62
C LEU A 82 -2.82 -10.51 -2.92
N VAL A 83 -2.21 -9.65 -3.73
CA VAL A 83 -2.78 -8.32 -4.03
C VAL A 83 -4.02 -8.39 -4.92
N MET A 84 -4.18 -9.48 -5.68
CA MET A 84 -5.39 -9.76 -6.47
C MET A 84 -6.49 -10.46 -5.66
N TYR A 85 -6.19 -10.90 -4.44
CA TYR A 85 -7.18 -11.58 -3.62
C TYR A 85 -8.19 -10.58 -3.05
N ASP A 86 -9.47 -10.86 -3.26
CA ASP A 86 -10.58 -10.02 -2.81
C ASP A 86 -11.27 -10.68 -1.62
N GLY A 87 -11.15 -10.09 -0.45
CA GLY A 87 -11.75 -10.58 0.80
C GLY A 87 -10.77 -10.76 1.96
N GLU A 88 -11.30 -11.22 3.10
CA GLU A 88 -10.51 -11.57 4.27
C GLU A 88 -9.71 -12.85 4.03
N LEU A 89 -8.46 -12.85 4.49
CA LEU A 89 -7.62 -14.04 4.42
C LEU A 89 -8.05 -15.05 5.49
N THR A 90 -8.27 -16.28 5.08
CA THR A 90 -8.59 -17.40 5.95
C THR A 90 -7.42 -18.38 6.04
N ALA A 91 -7.44 -19.30 7.01
CA ALA A 91 -6.41 -20.33 7.13
C ALA A 91 -6.19 -21.12 5.84
N ASP A 92 -7.26 -21.38 5.07
CA ASP A 92 -7.21 -22.08 3.79
C ASP A 92 -6.38 -21.34 2.73
N TYR A 93 -6.13 -20.04 2.91
CA TYR A 93 -5.26 -19.30 1.99
C TYR A 93 -3.82 -19.82 2.01
N LEU A 94 -3.32 -20.21 3.19
CA LEU A 94 -1.96 -20.76 3.34
C LEU A 94 -1.82 -22.16 2.72
N ASP A 95 -2.92 -22.90 2.62
CA ASP A 95 -2.95 -24.24 2.03
C ASP A 95 -3.08 -24.23 0.49
N ARG A 96 -3.23 -23.03 -0.12
CA ARG A 96 -3.33 -22.91 -1.58
C ARG A 96 -2.02 -23.31 -2.26
N PRO A 97 -2.10 -23.97 -3.42
CA PRO A 97 -0.92 -24.23 -4.23
C PRO A 97 -0.18 -22.93 -4.55
N ALA A 98 1.14 -22.98 -4.50
CA ALA A 98 1.96 -21.84 -4.92
C ALA A 98 1.64 -21.48 -6.39
N PRO A 99 1.40 -20.20 -6.69
CA PRO A 99 1.14 -19.79 -8.08
C PRO A 99 2.39 -19.98 -8.92
N ASP A 100 2.22 -20.43 -10.18
CA ASP A 100 3.32 -20.57 -11.12
C ASP A 100 3.82 -19.17 -11.54
N PRO A 101 5.10 -18.84 -11.32
CA PRO A 101 5.68 -17.57 -11.76
C PRO A 101 5.50 -17.28 -13.25
N ALA A 102 5.48 -18.33 -14.09
CA ALA A 102 5.31 -18.21 -15.54
C ALA A 102 3.95 -17.60 -15.92
N MET A 103 2.92 -17.77 -15.09
CA MET A 103 1.59 -17.12 -15.31
C MET A 103 1.69 -15.58 -15.30
N PHE A 104 2.72 -15.04 -14.64
CA PHE A 104 2.97 -13.61 -14.52
C PHE A 104 4.20 -13.15 -15.33
N GLY A 105 4.67 -13.98 -16.25
CA GLY A 105 5.83 -13.69 -17.11
C GLY A 105 7.18 -13.69 -16.38
N MET A 106 7.27 -14.36 -15.23
CA MET A 106 8.48 -14.44 -14.42
C MET A 106 9.11 -15.83 -14.50
N SER A 107 10.44 -15.91 -14.29
CA SER A 107 11.15 -17.19 -14.15
C SER A 107 10.91 -17.81 -12.78
N ALA A 108 10.83 -19.14 -12.75
CA ALA A 108 10.89 -19.91 -11.51
C ALA A 108 12.34 -20.13 -11.02
N ASP A 109 13.33 -19.87 -11.88
CA ASP A 109 14.74 -20.06 -11.54
C ASP A 109 15.21 -18.96 -10.57
N ASP A 110 15.98 -19.38 -9.59
CA ASP A 110 16.62 -18.47 -8.64
C ASP A 110 17.92 -17.92 -9.25
N ASP A 111 17.93 -16.64 -9.56
CA ASP A 111 19.10 -15.89 -10.05
C ASP A 111 20.06 -15.44 -8.94
N GLY A 112 19.72 -15.73 -7.68
CA GLY A 112 20.48 -15.34 -6.50
C GLY A 112 20.32 -13.87 -6.10
N ASP A 113 19.60 -13.05 -6.88
CA ASP A 113 19.33 -11.64 -6.51
C ASP A 113 18.34 -11.56 -5.34
N ARG A 114 18.72 -10.82 -4.31
CA ARG A 114 17.94 -10.53 -3.10
C ARG A 114 17.83 -9.03 -2.86
N THR A 115 17.94 -8.23 -3.95
CA THR A 115 17.93 -6.76 -3.86
C THR A 115 16.58 -6.13 -4.14
N ASN A 116 15.53 -6.92 -4.48
CA ASN A 116 14.20 -6.41 -4.76
C ASN A 116 13.68 -5.54 -3.59
N PRO A 117 13.50 -4.22 -3.81
CA PRO A 117 13.12 -3.31 -2.72
C PRO A 117 11.72 -3.60 -2.18
N LEU A 118 10.80 -4.10 -3.00
CA LEU A 118 9.46 -4.49 -2.55
C LEU A 118 9.55 -5.59 -1.49
N MET A 119 10.25 -6.69 -1.79
CA MET A 119 10.41 -7.82 -0.87
C MET A 119 11.14 -7.43 0.42
N ARG A 120 12.10 -6.51 0.34
CA ARG A 120 12.88 -6.05 1.50
C ARG A 120 12.09 -5.11 2.41
N ASN A 121 11.23 -4.27 1.84
CA ASN A 121 10.50 -3.24 2.59
C ASN A 121 9.11 -3.70 3.06
N MET A 122 8.61 -4.80 2.51
CA MET A 122 7.27 -5.30 2.78
C MET A 122 6.98 -5.50 4.29
N PRO A 123 7.84 -6.15 5.09
CA PRO A 123 7.57 -6.31 6.52
C PRO A 123 7.35 -4.98 7.23
N SER A 124 8.23 -4.00 7.01
CA SER A 124 8.14 -2.68 7.65
C SER A 124 6.91 -1.88 7.21
N CYS A 125 6.42 -2.08 5.99
CA CYS A 125 5.21 -1.43 5.51
C CYS A 125 3.94 -2.09 6.09
N ASN A 126 3.88 -3.41 6.09
CA ASN A 126 2.67 -4.11 6.50
C ASN A 126 2.48 -4.15 8.02
N GLU A 127 3.58 -4.16 8.78
CA GLU A 127 3.57 -4.18 10.24
C GLU A 127 3.70 -2.77 10.87
N TYR A 128 3.62 -1.71 10.06
CA TYR A 128 3.74 -0.35 10.56
C TYR A 128 2.66 -0.02 11.58
N GLU A 129 3.07 0.48 12.74
CA GLU A 129 2.17 0.97 13.78
C GLU A 129 1.96 2.48 13.63
N VAL A 130 0.70 2.87 13.51
CA VAL A 130 0.30 4.25 13.24
C VAL A 130 0.38 5.08 14.52
N ASP A 131 1.06 6.22 14.47
CA ASP A 131 0.97 7.24 15.53
C ASP A 131 -0.35 8.01 15.40
N VAL A 132 -1.37 7.48 16.09
CA VAL A 132 -2.73 8.03 16.05
C VAL A 132 -2.78 9.49 16.51
N ALA A 133 -2.01 9.83 17.55
CA ALA A 133 -2.02 11.19 18.10
C ALA A 133 -1.40 12.20 17.13
N ALA A 134 -0.28 11.84 16.51
CA ALA A 134 0.38 12.68 15.53
C ALA A 134 -0.48 12.89 14.29
N LEU A 135 -1.11 11.83 13.76
CA LEU A 135 -1.95 11.94 12.56
C LEU A 135 -3.27 12.67 12.83
N ALA A 136 -3.90 12.44 13.98
CA ALA A 136 -5.13 13.17 14.36
C ALA A 136 -4.91 14.69 14.43
N ALA A 137 -3.69 15.15 14.71
CA ALA A 137 -3.36 16.57 14.74
C ALA A 137 -3.43 17.27 13.37
N PHE A 138 -3.38 16.50 12.27
CA PHE A 138 -3.55 17.05 10.92
C PHE A 138 -5.00 17.45 10.61
N GLY A 139 -6.00 16.77 11.23
CA GLY A 139 -7.40 16.95 10.87
C GLY A 139 -7.63 16.72 9.37
N ASP A 140 -8.40 17.62 8.75
CA ASP A 140 -8.78 17.51 7.33
C ASP A 140 -7.60 17.66 6.33
N ARG A 141 -6.42 18.02 6.82
CA ARG A 141 -5.22 18.13 5.97
C ARG A 141 -4.62 16.77 5.61
N PHE A 142 -4.99 15.70 6.30
CA PHE A 142 -4.52 14.36 6.01
C PHE A 142 -5.69 13.48 5.54
N VAL A 143 -5.72 13.21 4.25
CA VAL A 143 -6.77 12.42 3.60
C VAL A 143 -6.34 10.95 3.49
N HIS A 144 -7.16 10.06 4.02
CA HIS A 144 -7.04 8.61 3.80
C HIS A 144 -7.91 8.23 2.62
N ALA A 145 -7.38 7.53 1.64
CA ALA A 145 -8.07 7.25 0.39
C ALA A 145 -8.03 5.77 0.00
N HIS A 146 -9.04 5.34 -0.76
CA HIS A 146 -9.11 4.01 -1.38
C HIS A 146 -9.73 4.11 -2.78
N GLY A 147 -9.47 3.11 -3.62
CA GLY A 147 -10.04 3.03 -4.96
C GLY A 147 -11.46 2.46 -4.94
N ALA A 148 -12.38 3.08 -5.69
CA ALA A 148 -13.78 2.65 -5.83
C ALA A 148 -13.94 1.19 -6.28
N GLU A 149 -13.00 0.73 -7.09
CA GLU A 149 -13.00 -0.61 -7.69
C GLU A 149 -12.01 -1.58 -7.01
N SER A 150 -11.37 -1.15 -5.90
CA SER A 150 -10.40 -1.99 -5.18
C SER A 150 -11.05 -3.09 -4.32
N GLY A 151 -12.37 -3.02 -4.10
CA GLY A 151 -13.09 -4.02 -3.33
C GLY A 151 -12.51 -4.27 -1.95
N GLU A 152 -12.42 -5.55 -1.59
CA GLU A 152 -11.85 -6.03 -0.33
C GLU A 152 -10.38 -6.50 -0.46
N GLN A 153 -9.64 -5.98 -1.45
CA GLN A 153 -8.21 -6.26 -1.58
C GLN A 153 -7.43 -5.74 -0.37
N LEU A 154 -6.32 -6.40 -0.06
CA LEU A 154 -5.54 -6.17 1.17
C LEU A 154 -5.16 -4.70 1.38
N ALA A 155 -4.69 -4.01 0.34
CA ALA A 155 -4.26 -2.62 0.46
C ALA A 155 -5.43 -1.65 0.70
N SER A 156 -6.58 -1.88 0.05
CA SER A 156 -7.82 -1.13 0.27
C SER A 156 -8.32 -1.30 1.69
N ARG A 157 -8.41 -2.55 2.17
CA ARG A 157 -8.80 -2.88 3.55
C ARG A 157 -7.85 -2.26 4.56
N GLY A 158 -6.53 -2.35 4.31
CA GLY A 158 -5.49 -1.76 5.15
C GLY A 158 -5.65 -0.25 5.28
N GLY A 159 -5.80 0.47 4.16
CA GLY A 159 -6.00 1.92 4.15
C GLY A 159 -7.28 2.34 4.88
N ARG A 160 -8.40 1.64 4.63
CA ARG A 160 -9.67 1.87 5.32
C ARG A 160 -9.59 1.58 6.83
N SER A 161 -8.84 0.56 7.24
CA SER A 161 -8.66 0.24 8.66
C SER A 161 -7.90 1.34 9.40
N VAL A 162 -6.93 1.98 8.75
CA VAL A 162 -6.22 3.14 9.30
C VAL A 162 -7.15 4.35 9.43
N ALA A 163 -7.98 4.64 8.43
CA ALA A 163 -8.99 5.69 8.52
C ALA A 163 -9.94 5.46 9.68
N ALA A 164 -10.46 4.23 9.82
CA ALA A 164 -11.34 3.83 10.92
C ALA A 164 -10.65 3.96 12.30
N LEU A 165 -9.37 3.58 12.41
CA LEU A 165 -8.59 3.75 13.64
C LEU A 165 -8.49 5.22 14.06
N LEU A 166 -8.40 6.14 13.10
CA LEU A 166 -8.33 7.58 13.32
C LEU A 166 -9.72 8.22 13.49
N GLY A 167 -10.82 7.46 13.31
CA GLY A 167 -12.18 7.96 13.41
C GLY A 167 -12.60 8.88 12.26
N VAL A 168 -11.96 8.72 11.07
CA VAL A 168 -12.27 9.48 9.86
C VAL A 168 -12.78 8.56 8.76
N GLU A 169 -13.52 9.11 7.80
CA GLU A 169 -13.93 8.37 6.61
C GLU A 169 -12.80 8.31 5.59
N SER A 170 -12.69 7.17 4.90
CA SER A 170 -11.78 7.03 3.77
C SER A 170 -12.43 7.60 2.51
N VAL A 171 -11.71 8.46 1.80
CA VAL A 171 -12.19 9.13 0.58
C VAL A 171 -12.02 8.18 -0.62
N GLU A 172 -13.10 8.06 -1.39
CA GLU A 172 -13.09 7.23 -2.60
C GLU A 172 -12.43 7.97 -3.77
N PHE A 173 -11.48 7.28 -4.42
CA PHE A 173 -10.82 7.71 -5.65
C PHE A 173 -11.29 6.85 -6.83
N PRO A 174 -11.35 7.40 -8.06
CA PRO A 174 -11.74 6.63 -9.24
C PRO A 174 -10.86 5.41 -9.48
N SER A 175 -11.47 4.32 -10.02
CA SER A 175 -10.79 3.08 -10.36
C SER A 175 -10.25 2.34 -9.12
N ASN A 176 -9.11 1.66 -9.23
CA ASN A 176 -8.55 0.77 -8.21
C ASN A 176 -7.18 1.26 -7.70
N HIS A 177 -6.44 0.35 -7.06
CA HIS A 177 -5.09 0.59 -6.50
C HIS A 177 -4.14 1.32 -7.45
N ALA A 178 -4.27 1.09 -8.75
CA ALA A 178 -3.44 1.68 -9.79
C ALA A 178 -4.23 2.64 -10.70
N GLY A 179 -5.34 3.18 -10.23
CA GLY A 179 -6.25 4.05 -10.98
C GLY A 179 -5.59 5.27 -11.65
N PHE A 180 -4.45 5.72 -11.12
CA PHE A 180 -3.63 6.79 -11.70
C PHE A 180 -2.86 6.38 -12.97
N LEU A 181 -2.81 5.08 -13.30
CA LEU A 181 -2.18 4.58 -14.53
C LEU A 181 -3.18 4.55 -15.69
N PRO A 182 -2.68 4.63 -16.94
CA PRO A 182 -3.53 4.38 -18.11
C PRO A 182 -4.15 2.97 -18.05
N PRO A 183 -5.38 2.79 -18.57
CA PRO A 183 -6.02 1.49 -18.60
C PRO A 183 -5.21 0.47 -19.40
N GLN A 184 -5.16 -0.77 -18.90
CA GLN A 184 -4.51 -1.92 -19.53
C GLN A 184 -5.50 -3.10 -19.59
N PRO A 185 -5.25 -4.17 -20.40
CA PRO A 185 -6.21 -5.24 -20.64
C PRO A 185 -6.80 -5.92 -19.41
N HIS A 186 -6.11 -5.89 -18.27
CA HIS A 186 -6.55 -6.53 -17.01
C HIS A 186 -6.48 -5.58 -15.82
N GLN A 187 -6.28 -4.29 -16.07
CA GLN A 187 -6.14 -3.28 -15.04
C GLN A 187 -6.87 -2.01 -15.49
N PRO A 188 -8.06 -1.76 -14.96
CA PRO A 188 -8.75 -0.50 -15.21
C PRO A 188 -7.91 0.66 -14.68
N GLY A 189 -7.97 1.80 -15.36
CA GLY A 189 -7.32 3.02 -14.94
C GLY A 189 -8.14 4.20 -15.40
N ASP A 190 -8.15 5.26 -14.61
CA ASP A 190 -8.78 6.54 -14.92
C ASP A 190 -7.86 7.68 -14.46
N PRO A 191 -6.73 7.91 -15.14
CA PRO A 191 -5.76 8.92 -14.73
C PRO A 191 -6.32 10.33 -14.72
N GLU A 192 -7.29 10.64 -15.57
CA GLU A 192 -7.92 11.96 -15.64
C GLU A 192 -8.86 12.19 -14.44
N GLY A 193 -9.76 11.27 -14.19
CA GLY A 193 -10.65 11.30 -13.01
C GLY A 193 -9.86 11.25 -11.71
N TRP A 194 -8.82 10.41 -11.67
CA TRP A 194 -7.93 10.31 -10.52
C TRP A 194 -7.20 11.63 -10.22
N ALA A 195 -6.65 12.29 -11.25
CA ALA A 195 -5.99 13.58 -11.11
C ALA A 195 -6.98 14.71 -10.72
N ALA A 196 -8.22 14.67 -11.24
CA ALA A 196 -9.26 15.60 -10.84
C ALA A 196 -9.62 15.44 -9.35
N LYS A 197 -9.80 14.20 -8.88
CA LYS A 197 -10.07 13.90 -7.46
C LYS A 197 -8.91 14.29 -6.56
N LEU A 198 -7.67 14.06 -7.00
CA LEU A 198 -6.49 14.49 -6.23
C LEU A 198 -6.45 16.01 -6.04
N ARG A 199 -6.73 16.78 -7.09
CA ARG A 199 -6.81 18.26 -6.96
C ARG A 199 -7.94 18.67 -6.00
N GLU A 200 -9.12 18.08 -6.14
CA GLU A 200 -10.27 18.37 -5.25
C GLU A 200 -9.91 18.20 -3.77
N VAL A 201 -9.15 17.17 -3.40
CA VAL A 201 -8.81 16.91 -1.99
C VAL A 201 -7.57 17.65 -1.50
N LEU A 202 -6.76 18.20 -2.41
CA LEU A 202 -5.59 19.02 -2.08
C LEU A 202 -5.91 20.53 -2.03
N ASP A 203 -6.98 20.98 -2.65
CA ASP A 203 -7.47 22.37 -2.58
C ASP A 203 -8.20 22.64 -1.26
#